data_2d985cfd04594df891241d47c613e64a
#
_entry.id   2d985cfd04594df891241d47c613e64a
#
_cell.length_a   1.000
_cell.length_b   1.000
_cell.length_c   1.000
_cell.angle_alpha   90.00
_cell.angle_beta   90.00
_cell.angle_gamma   90.00
#
_symmetry.space_group_name_H-M   'P 1'
#
loop_
_entity.id
_entity.type
_entity.pdbx_description
1 polymer ?
#
loop_
_entity_poly.entity_id
_entity_poly.type
_entity_poly.pdbx_seq_one_letter_code
_entity_poly.pdbx_strand_id
1 'polypeptide(L)'
;MEYVRFPLRLGHDVFSTNRISKGSTIKFKKLMNAFKLLLELYEVDDYMLCATSAMRESENGAQIAKEVKDELGISIEIIDGKKEAELIDKAIQSYLGNKTYLHIDVGGGSTELNLYFGGKKIKTKSFKVGSVRILEHHDLPSVWLEMEKWVKENIKKEMGKVTAVGTGGNISKIYELSKLKPDQLLSLKKMYGVKEMIERHTIEERIYKLQMNPDRADVILPASSIYLTVMEWASAKEIFVPEVGLKDGIMLYLFERNSKKKKIGFVNTEDQSLGKKTTAIGKK
;
A
#
# COMPACT_ATOMS: atom_id res chain seq x y z
N MET A 1 -5.97 17.18 -6.83
CA MET A 1 -5.32 15.85 -6.91
C MET A 1 -6.21 14.93 -7.73
N GLU A 2 -5.71 14.35 -8.79
CA GLU A 2 -6.45 13.40 -9.62
C GLU A 2 -6.05 11.97 -9.25
N TYR A 3 -7.03 11.08 -9.24
CA TYR A 3 -6.85 9.67 -8.94
C TYR A 3 -7.42 8.83 -10.07
N VAL A 4 -6.54 8.12 -10.77
CA VAL A 4 -6.93 7.19 -11.83
C VAL A 4 -6.65 5.76 -11.36
N ARG A 5 -7.65 4.89 -11.44
CA ARG A 5 -7.53 3.48 -11.08
C ARG A 5 -7.88 2.59 -12.28
N PHE A 6 -6.99 1.67 -12.60
CA PHE A 6 -7.23 0.67 -13.64
C PHE A 6 -6.92 -0.75 -13.11
N PRO A 7 -7.93 -1.65 -13.01
CA PRO A 7 -7.77 -2.98 -12.46
C PRO A 7 -7.20 -3.95 -13.50
N LEU A 8 -5.91 -4.32 -13.39
CA LEU A 8 -5.26 -5.30 -14.27
C LEU A 8 -5.23 -6.72 -13.72
N ARG A 9 -5.29 -6.90 -12.39
CA ARG A 9 -5.26 -8.19 -11.70
C ARG A 9 -4.10 -9.10 -12.12
N LEU A 10 -2.89 -8.57 -12.25
CA LEU A 10 -1.69 -9.36 -12.58
C LEU A 10 -1.47 -10.55 -11.63
N GLY A 11 -1.92 -10.43 -10.37
CA GLY A 11 -1.86 -11.50 -9.39
C GLY A 11 -2.61 -12.77 -9.79
N HIS A 12 -3.70 -12.66 -10.53
CA HIS A 12 -4.46 -13.82 -11.03
C HIS A 12 -3.56 -14.74 -11.89
N ASP A 13 -2.85 -14.18 -12.85
CA ASP A 13 -1.90 -14.92 -13.68
C ASP A 13 -0.74 -15.49 -12.85
N VAL A 14 -0.14 -14.64 -12.01
CA VAL A 14 1.12 -14.96 -11.33
C VAL A 14 0.95 -16.03 -10.26
N PHE A 15 -0.12 -15.96 -9.47
CA PHE A 15 -0.32 -16.93 -8.39
C PHE A 15 -0.74 -18.29 -8.88
N SER A 16 -1.28 -18.39 -10.12
CA SER A 16 -1.64 -19.65 -10.77
C SER A 16 -0.50 -20.23 -11.60
N THR A 17 0.27 -19.40 -12.32
CA THR A 17 1.25 -19.86 -13.33
C THR A 17 2.68 -19.38 -13.11
N ASN A 18 2.95 -18.63 -12.05
CA ASN A 18 4.22 -17.94 -11.76
C ASN A 18 4.66 -16.95 -12.87
N ARG A 19 3.80 -16.63 -13.81
CA ARG A 19 4.11 -15.75 -14.95
C ARG A 19 2.96 -14.81 -15.24
N ILE A 20 3.28 -13.59 -15.67
CA ILE A 20 2.30 -12.67 -16.26
C ILE A 20 2.04 -13.14 -17.68
N SER A 21 0.78 -13.39 -18.03
CA SER A 21 0.39 -13.87 -19.35
C SER A 21 0.69 -12.84 -20.45
N LYS A 22 0.82 -13.31 -21.70
CA LYS A 22 1.01 -12.42 -22.85
C LYS A 22 -0.12 -11.39 -22.98
N GLY A 23 -1.36 -11.81 -22.73
CA GLY A 23 -2.52 -10.90 -22.76
C GLY A 23 -2.44 -9.82 -21.70
N SER A 24 -2.09 -10.17 -20.47
CA SER A 24 -1.91 -9.22 -19.37
C SER A 24 -0.71 -8.30 -19.60
N THR A 25 0.38 -8.81 -20.16
CA THR A 25 1.55 -8.00 -20.54
C THR A 25 1.19 -6.92 -21.56
N ILE A 26 0.43 -7.28 -22.61
CA ILE A 26 -0.03 -6.29 -23.61
C ILE A 26 -0.90 -5.22 -22.97
N LYS A 27 -1.86 -5.61 -22.10
CA LYS A 27 -2.71 -4.65 -21.38
C LYS A 27 -1.89 -3.75 -20.46
N PHE A 28 -0.91 -4.32 -19.76
CA PHE A 28 -0.02 -3.58 -18.87
C PHE A 28 0.80 -2.53 -19.63
N LYS A 29 1.44 -2.91 -20.76
CA LYS A 29 2.18 -1.97 -21.59
C LYS A 29 1.29 -0.84 -22.14
N LYS A 30 0.06 -1.15 -22.58
CA LYS A 30 -0.92 -0.13 -23.00
C LYS A 30 -1.24 0.84 -21.86
N LEU A 31 -1.43 0.31 -20.63
CA LEU A 31 -1.69 1.15 -19.46
C LEU A 31 -0.48 2.05 -19.14
N MET A 32 0.74 1.52 -19.21
CA MET A 32 1.95 2.32 -18.99
C MET A 32 2.09 3.43 -20.04
N ASN A 33 1.75 3.14 -21.29
CA ASN A 33 1.72 4.18 -22.33
C ASN A 33 0.67 5.26 -22.05
N ALA A 34 -0.52 4.90 -21.56
CA ALA A 34 -1.53 5.87 -21.15
C ALA A 34 -1.03 6.76 -19.99
N PHE A 35 -0.35 6.17 -18.99
CA PHE A 35 0.27 6.95 -17.90
C PHE A 35 1.39 7.85 -18.43
N LYS A 36 2.21 7.42 -19.39
CA LYS A 36 3.21 8.26 -20.04
C LYS A 36 2.57 9.51 -20.63
N LEU A 37 1.50 9.35 -21.41
CA LEU A 37 0.78 10.48 -22.01
C LEU A 37 0.22 11.43 -20.93
N LEU A 38 -0.26 10.91 -19.81
CA LEU A 38 -0.71 11.75 -18.68
C LEU A 38 0.47 12.52 -18.05
N LEU A 39 1.62 11.87 -17.85
CA LEU A 39 2.81 12.55 -17.31
C LEU A 39 3.27 13.68 -18.23
N GLU A 40 3.23 13.48 -19.55
CA GLU A 40 3.56 14.48 -20.55
C GLU A 40 2.53 15.63 -20.57
N LEU A 41 1.23 15.30 -20.54
CA LEU A 41 0.13 16.28 -20.56
C LEU A 41 0.14 17.20 -19.34
N TYR A 42 0.48 16.66 -18.17
CA TYR A 42 0.57 17.42 -16.91
C TYR A 42 1.96 17.99 -16.64
N GLU A 43 2.90 17.87 -17.58
CA GLU A 43 4.28 18.37 -17.46
C GLU A 43 4.92 17.96 -16.13
N VAL A 44 4.82 16.65 -15.80
CA VAL A 44 5.26 16.13 -14.51
C VAL A 44 6.77 16.07 -14.43
N ASP A 45 7.38 16.83 -13.52
CA ASP A 45 8.83 16.90 -13.31
C ASP A 45 9.42 15.64 -12.70
N ASP A 46 8.65 14.94 -11.84
CA ASP A 46 9.15 13.77 -11.10
C ASP A 46 8.02 12.80 -10.78
N TYR A 47 8.30 11.52 -10.95
CA TYR A 47 7.35 10.44 -10.69
C TYR A 47 8.02 9.23 -10.04
N MET A 48 7.23 8.35 -9.48
CA MET A 48 7.66 7.05 -8.98
C MET A 48 6.60 6.00 -9.29
N LEU A 49 6.98 4.98 -10.04
CA LEU A 49 6.15 3.82 -10.34
C LEU A 49 6.66 2.62 -9.56
N CYS A 50 5.84 2.13 -8.63
CA CYS A 50 6.16 0.96 -7.84
C CYS A 50 5.33 -0.24 -8.29
N ALA A 51 5.98 -1.37 -8.47
CA ALA A 51 5.34 -2.67 -8.63
C ALA A 51 5.64 -3.55 -7.40
N THR A 52 4.62 -4.27 -6.93
CA THR A 52 4.67 -5.06 -5.70
C THR A 52 4.56 -6.56 -5.97
N SER A 53 3.89 -7.34 -5.13
CA SER A 53 3.93 -8.80 -5.08
C SER A 53 3.78 -9.49 -6.45
N ALA A 54 2.81 -9.12 -7.28
CA ALA A 54 2.60 -9.78 -8.56
C ALA A 54 3.81 -9.67 -9.51
N MET A 55 4.36 -8.46 -9.69
CA MET A 55 5.56 -8.28 -10.53
C MET A 55 6.80 -8.90 -9.87
N ARG A 56 6.91 -8.78 -8.54
CA ARG A 56 8.04 -9.31 -7.77
C ARG A 56 8.13 -10.83 -7.79
N GLU A 57 6.99 -11.52 -7.75
CA GLU A 57 6.93 -12.99 -7.71
C GLU A 57 6.87 -13.63 -9.09
N SER A 58 6.63 -12.86 -10.14
CA SER A 58 6.58 -13.42 -11.50
C SER A 58 7.97 -13.65 -12.09
N GLU A 59 8.14 -14.75 -12.80
CA GLU A 59 9.37 -15.09 -13.53
C GLU A 59 9.74 -14.06 -14.61
N ASN A 60 8.74 -13.36 -15.17
CA ASN A 60 8.92 -12.40 -16.24
C ASN A 60 8.68 -10.94 -15.84
N GLY A 61 8.44 -10.65 -14.57
CA GLY A 61 8.16 -9.28 -14.12
C GLY A 61 9.30 -8.31 -14.37
N ALA A 62 10.54 -8.71 -14.05
CA ALA A 62 11.72 -7.90 -14.32
C ALA A 62 11.94 -7.63 -15.82
N GLN A 63 11.68 -8.64 -16.66
CA GLN A 63 11.76 -8.48 -18.11
C GLN A 63 10.71 -7.50 -18.61
N ILE A 64 9.45 -7.60 -18.16
CA ILE A 64 8.37 -6.68 -18.53
C ILE A 64 8.69 -5.26 -18.11
N ALA A 65 9.21 -5.05 -16.89
CA ALA A 65 9.64 -3.74 -16.42
C ALA A 65 10.75 -3.14 -17.29
N LYS A 66 11.73 -3.97 -17.73
CA LYS A 66 12.77 -3.56 -18.65
C LYS A 66 12.21 -3.18 -20.02
N GLU A 67 11.32 -4.01 -20.58
CA GLU A 67 10.68 -3.72 -21.87
C GLU A 67 9.89 -2.40 -21.85
N VAL A 68 9.16 -2.13 -20.76
CA VAL A 68 8.46 -0.84 -20.57
C VAL A 68 9.44 0.32 -20.55
N LYS A 69 10.59 0.16 -19.90
CA LYS A 69 11.63 1.19 -19.88
C LYS A 69 12.22 1.43 -21.27
N ASP A 70 12.56 0.35 -21.98
CA ASP A 70 13.18 0.43 -23.31
C ASP A 70 12.22 0.99 -24.37
N GLU A 71 10.93 0.60 -24.31
CA GLU A 71 9.92 1.01 -25.30
C GLU A 71 9.29 2.37 -24.99
N LEU A 72 9.06 2.72 -23.70
CA LEU A 72 8.29 3.90 -23.30
C LEU A 72 9.11 4.94 -22.56
N GLY A 73 10.34 4.61 -22.14
CA GLY A 73 11.16 5.50 -21.33
C GLY A 73 10.72 5.61 -19.86
N ILE A 74 9.74 4.80 -19.41
CA ILE A 74 9.22 4.81 -18.05
C ILE A 74 9.91 3.74 -17.19
N SER A 75 10.49 4.13 -16.06
CA SER A 75 11.11 3.22 -15.11
C SER A 75 10.11 2.73 -14.08
N ILE A 76 10.02 1.41 -13.91
CA ILE A 76 9.20 0.75 -12.89
C ILE A 76 10.15 0.17 -11.84
N GLU A 77 9.97 0.55 -10.57
CA GLU A 77 10.69 0.00 -9.44
C GLU A 77 9.89 -1.18 -8.86
N ILE A 78 10.43 -2.40 -8.99
CA ILE A 78 9.86 -3.58 -8.34
C ILE A 78 10.35 -3.57 -6.89
N ILE A 79 9.48 -3.18 -5.95
CA ILE A 79 9.83 -3.02 -4.55
C ILE A 79 9.58 -4.30 -3.76
N ASP A 80 10.44 -4.55 -2.76
CA ASP A 80 10.22 -5.62 -1.78
C ASP A 80 9.22 -5.21 -0.69
N GLY A 81 8.78 -6.17 0.12
CA GLY A 81 7.83 -5.90 1.20
C GLY A 81 8.37 -4.96 2.28
N LYS A 82 9.70 -4.86 2.44
CA LYS A 82 10.33 -3.94 3.38
C LYS A 82 10.20 -2.49 2.90
N LYS A 83 10.50 -2.24 1.62
CA LYS A 83 10.35 -0.92 1.00
C LYS A 83 8.88 -0.49 0.94
N GLU A 84 7.99 -1.42 0.61
CA GLU A 84 6.54 -1.21 0.64
C GLU A 84 6.08 -0.78 2.03
N ALA A 85 6.48 -1.52 3.08
CA ALA A 85 6.20 -1.17 4.47
C ALA A 85 6.83 0.16 4.93
N GLU A 86 8.01 0.54 4.42
CA GLU A 86 8.62 1.84 4.71
C GLU A 86 7.83 3.00 4.10
N LEU A 87 7.32 2.84 2.87
CA LEU A 87 6.52 3.86 2.20
C LEU A 87 5.16 4.03 2.90
N ILE A 88 4.49 2.94 3.24
CA ILE A 88 3.22 2.99 3.98
C ILE A 88 3.42 3.59 5.37
N ASP A 89 4.52 3.26 6.06
CA ASP A 89 4.87 3.81 7.36
C ASP A 89 4.89 5.35 7.36
N LYS A 90 5.49 5.95 6.34
CA LYS A 90 5.47 7.41 6.17
C LYS A 90 4.05 7.99 6.13
N ALA A 91 3.11 7.29 5.48
CA ALA A 91 1.74 7.75 5.36
C ALA A 91 0.94 7.61 6.67
N ILE A 92 1.17 6.55 7.44
CA ILE A 92 0.38 6.27 8.64
C ILE A 92 0.96 6.87 9.92
N GLN A 93 2.25 7.21 9.94
CA GLN A 93 2.96 7.64 11.15
C GLN A 93 2.31 8.86 11.84
N SER A 94 1.75 9.79 11.06
CA SER A 94 1.05 10.97 11.59
C SER A 94 -0.25 10.64 12.35
N TYR A 95 -0.81 9.44 12.14
CA TYR A 95 -2.02 8.96 12.80
C TYR A 95 -1.72 8.13 14.07
N LEU A 96 -0.46 7.72 14.26
CA LEU A 96 -0.06 6.87 15.36
C LEU A 96 0.43 7.70 16.55
N GLY A 97 -0.16 7.47 17.71
CA GLY A 97 0.33 8.02 18.98
C GLY A 97 1.27 7.03 19.70
N ASN A 98 1.45 7.25 21.02
CA ASN A 98 2.37 6.46 21.86
C ASN A 98 1.79 5.10 22.33
N LYS A 99 0.66 4.63 21.76
CA LYS A 99 0.04 3.36 22.11
C LYS A 99 0.67 2.20 21.31
N THR A 100 0.11 1.00 21.53
CA THR A 100 0.45 -0.18 20.73
C THR A 100 -0.47 -0.29 19.54
N TYR A 101 0.10 -0.36 18.35
CA TYR A 101 -0.66 -0.54 17.11
C TYR A 101 -0.11 -1.72 16.31
N LEU A 102 -1.01 -2.54 15.79
CA LEU A 102 -0.69 -3.53 14.77
C LEU A 102 -1.27 -3.06 13.44
N HIS A 103 -0.41 -2.57 12.57
CA HIS A 103 -0.81 -2.21 11.22
C HIS A 103 -0.89 -3.47 10.35
N ILE A 104 -1.99 -3.58 9.62
CA ILE A 104 -2.35 -4.69 8.75
C ILE A 104 -2.63 -4.11 7.37
N ASP A 105 -1.83 -4.44 6.38
CA ASP A 105 -2.07 -4.09 4.98
C ASP A 105 -2.28 -5.36 4.16
N VAL A 106 -3.50 -5.52 3.65
CA VAL A 106 -3.89 -6.72 2.90
C VAL A 106 -3.90 -6.41 1.41
N GLY A 107 -2.86 -6.89 0.74
CA GLY A 107 -2.76 -6.89 -0.70
C GLY A 107 -3.45 -8.08 -1.38
N GLY A 108 -3.26 -8.19 -2.69
CA GLY A 108 -3.75 -9.35 -3.45
C GLY A 108 -2.96 -10.63 -3.17
N GLY A 109 -1.63 -10.52 -3.07
CA GLY A 109 -0.72 -11.66 -2.93
C GLY A 109 -0.06 -11.79 -1.57
N SER A 110 0.03 -10.72 -0.79
CA SER A 110 0.68 -10.68 0.51
C SER A 110 -0.10 -9.87 1.53
N THR A 111 0.25 -10.06 2.79
CA THR A 111 -0.20 -9.23 3.93
C THR A 111 1.03 -8.76 4.68
N GLU A 112 1.15 -7.45 4.83
CA GLU A 112 2.21 -6.79 5.57
C GLU A 112 1.72 -6.49 6.98
N LEU A 113 2.47 -6.95 7.99
CA LEU A 113 2.23 -6.66 9.41
C LEU A 113 3.35 -5.78 9.96
N ASN A 114 2.98 -4.64 10.55
CA ASN A 114 3.91 -3.72 11.19
C ASN A 114 3.46 -3.46 12.63
N LEU A 115 4.31 -3.76 13.60
CA LEU A 115 4.04 -3.55 15.02
C LEU A 115 4.71 -2.25 15.48
N TYR A 116 3.90 -1.39 16.10
CA TYR A 116 4.33 -0.12 16.69
C TYR A 116 4.11 -0.14 18.20
N PHE A 117 5.07 0.39 18.92
CA PHE A 117 5.00 0.57 20.37
C PHE A 117 5.71 1.86 20.77
N GLY A 118 5.07 2.69 21.59
CA GLY A 118 5.64 3.96 22.03
C GLY A 118 5.99 4.91 20.88
N GLY A 119 5.16 4.96 19.85
CA GLY A 119 5.35 5.83 18.67
C GLY A 119 6.44 5.35 17.69
N LYS A 120 7.01 4.16 17.89
CA LYS A 120 8.08 3.60 17.03
C LYS A 120 7.66 2.27 16.43
N LYS A 121 8.02 2.05 15.16
CA LYS A 121 7.92 0.74 14.52
C LYS A 121 8.99 -0.19 15.07
N ILE A 122 8.58 -1.28 15.70
CA ILE A 122 9.48 -2.22 16.37
C ILE A 122 9.67 -3.52 15.60
N LYS A 123 8.69 -3.93 14.81
CA LYS A 123 8.75 -5.15 13.98
C LYS A 123 7.96 -4.97 12.69
N THR A 124 8.43 -5.63 11.64
CA THR A 124 7.73 -5.71 10.34
C THR A 124 7.94 -7.09 9.73
N LYS A 125 6.91 -7.62 9.07
CA LYS A 125 7.02 -8.84 8.28
C LYS A 125 5.94 -8.88 7.22
N SER A 126 6.28 -9.38 6.03
CA SER A 126 5.37 -9.70 4.94
C SER A 126 5.13 -11.21 4.91
N PHE A 127 3.87 -11.59 4.69
CA PHE A 127 3.43 -12.98 4.59
C PHE A 127 2.76 -13.22 3.25
N LYS A 128 3.02 -14.36 2.62
CA LYS A 128 2.39 -14.76 1.35
C LYS A 128 0.95 -15.22 1.55
N VAL A 129 0.14 -14.39 2.21
CA VAL A 129 -1.30 -14.51 2.40
C VAL A 129 -1.93 -13.22 1.89
N GLY A 130 -2.77 -13.30 0.88
CA GLY A 130 -3.40 -12.14 0.26
C GLY A 130 -4.77 -12.47 -0.28
N SER A 131 -5.59 -11.45 -0.54
CA SER A 131 -6.99 -11.64 -0.89
C SER A 131 -7.22 -12.38 -2.21
N VAL A 132 -6.39 -12.15 -3.22
CA VAL A 132 -6.43 -12.87 -4.51
C VAL A 132 -5.86 -14.29 -4.34
N ARG A 133 -4.77 -14.44 -3.56
CA ARG A 133 -4.16 -15.73 -3.29
C ARG A 133 -5.12 -16.68 -2.59
N ILE A 134 -5.92 -16.20 -1.64
CA ILE A 134 -6.98 -17.00 -0.99
C ILE A 134 -8.10 -17.33 -1.99
N LEU A 135 -8.55 -16.36 -2.76
CA LEU A 135 -9.58 -16.55 -3.77
C LEU A 135 -9.22 -17.67 -4.76
N GLU A 136 -7.94 -17.74 -5.15
CA GLU A 136 -7.39 -18.71 -6.09
C GLU A 136 -6.89 -20.02 -5.41
N HIS A 137 -7.13 -20.19 -4.09
CA HIS A 137 -6.70 -21.35 -3.31
C HIS A 137 -5.19 -21.62 -3.34
N HIS A 138 -4.38 -20.55 -3.38
CA HIS A 138 -2.92 -20.60 -3.38
C HIS A 138 -2.29 -20.16 -2.06
N ASP A 139 -3.07 -19.97 -1.01
CA ASP A 139 -2.59 -19.73 0.36
C ASP A 139 -2.22 -21.05 1.04
N LEU A 140 -1.07 -21.06 1.70
CA LEU A 140 -0.56 -22.25 2.36
C LEU A 140 -0.87 -22.21 3.86
N PRO A 141 -1.43 -23.29 4.46
CA PRO A 141 -1.68 -23.35 5.91
C PRO A 141 -0.44 -23.06 6.76
N SER A 142 0.75 -23.46 6.29
CA SER A 142 2.02 -23.18 6.98
C SER A 142 2.31 -21.69 7.11
N VAL A 143 1.93 -20.87 6.12
CA VAL A 143 2.12 -19.41 6.17
C VAL A 143 1.16 -18.75 7.15
N TRP A 144 -0.06 -19.28 7.28
CA TRP A 144 -1.02 -18.84 8.30
C TRP A 144 -0.50 -19.12 9.71
N LEU A 145 0.03 -20.33 9.95
CA LEU A 145 0.65 -20.69 11.23
C LEU A 145 1.87 -19.82 11.55
N GLU A 146 2.69 -19.51 10.54
CA GLU A 146 3.83 -18.61 10.69
C GLU A 146 3.37 -17.19 11.06
N MET A 147 2.30 -16.68 10.44
CA MET A 147 1.74 -15.36 10.72
C MET A 147 1.13 -15.31 12.13
N GLU A 148 0.38 -16.33 12.53
CA GLU A 148 -0.16 -16.45 13.89
C GLU A 148 0.96 -16.44 14.93
N LYS A 149 1.96 -17.30 14.74
CA LYS A 149 3.13 -17.37 15.61
C LYS A 149 3.82 -16.02 15.74
N TRP A 150 4.05 -15.35 14.60
CA TRP A 150 4.68 -14.04 14.60
C TRP A 150 3.87 -13.01 15.40
N VAL A 151 2.56 -12.95 15.22
CA VAL A 151 1.69 -12.02 15.97
C VAL A 151 1.77 -12.30 17.47
N LYS A 152 1.61 -13.57 17.89
CA LYS A 152 1.61 -13.97 19.32
C LYS A 152 2.99 -13.80 19.99
N GLU A 153 4.07 -14.02 19.27
CA GLU A 153 5.43 -13.87 19.80
C GLU A 153 5.89 -12.42 19.94
N ASN A 154 5.39 -11.50 19.09
CA ASN A 154 5.84 -10.12 19.10
C ASN A 154 4.95 -9.18 19.91
N ILE A 155 3.68 -9.51 20.12
CA ILE A 155 2.78 -8.74 21.00
C ILE A 155 2.90 -9.27 22.43
N LYS A 156 3.51 -8.47 23.31
CA LYS A 156 3.76 -8.82 24.70
C LYS A 156 2.71 -8.18 25.62
N LYS A 157 2.46 -8.79 26.78
CA LYS A 157 1.48 -8.28 27.79
C LYS A 157 1.79 -6.86 28.25
N GLU A 158 3.06 -6.53 28.41
CA GLU A 158 3.53 -5.20 28.82
C GLU A 158 3.23 -4.08 27.80
N MET A 159 2.92 -4.44 26.56
CA MET A 159 2.52 -3.47 25.52
C MET A 159 1.09 -2.98 25.70
N GLY A 160 0.30 -3.57 26.59
CA GLY A 160 -1.07 -3.14 26.90
C GLY A 160 -2.06 -3.44 25.77
N LYS A 161 -3.11 -2.59 25.66
CA LYS A 161 -4.17 -2.75 24.66
C LYS A 161 -3.61 -2.49 23.25
N VAL A 162 -3.83 -3.44 22.35
CA VAL A 162 -3.50 -3.31 20.92
C VAL A 162 -4.69 -2.73 20.17
N THR A 163 -4.44 -1.72 19.36
CA THR A 163 -5.38 -1.23 18.33
C THR A 163 -4.87 -1.63 16.96
N ALA A 164 -5.70 -2.30 16.17
CA ALA A 164 -5.34 -2.58 14.79
C ALA A 164 -5.42 -1.28 13.95
N VAL A 165 -4.59 -1.19 12.91
CA VAL A 165 -4.66 -0.14 11.89
C VAL A 165 -4.75 -0.84 10.55
N GLY A 166 -5.76 -0.54 9.75
CA GLY A 166 -5.96 -1.19 8.46
C GLY A 166 -5.77 -0.21 7.31
N THR A 167 -4.95 -0.57 6.33
CA THR A 167 -4.82 0.16 5.07
C THR A 167 -5.20 -0.71 3.87
N GLY A 168 -5.47 -0.08 2.75
CA GLY A 168 -5.83 -0.76 1.52
C GLY A 168 -7.32 -0.70 1.19
N GLY A 169 -7.61 -0.96 -0.08
CA GLY A 169 -8.94 -0.71 -0.62
C GLY A 169 -10.06 -1.61 -0.08
N ASN A 170 -9.74 -2.81 0.39
CA ASN A 170 -10.75 -3.72 0.94
C ASN A 170 -11.21 -3.25 2.32
N ILE A 171 -10.28 -2.89 3.23
CA ILE A 171 -10.66 -2.41 4.56
C ILE A 171 -11.37 -1.05 4.49
N SER A 172 -10.97 -0.16 3.56
CA SER A 172 -11.67 1.10 3.32
C SER A 172 -13.13 0.87 2.91
N LYS A 173 -13.39 -0.13 2.04
CA LYS A 173 -14.77 -0.47 1.65
C LYS A 173 -15.58 -1.12 2.79
N ILE A 174 -14.95 -1.97 3.61
CA ILE A 174 -15.57 -2.53 4.82
C ILE A 174 -15.94 -1.40 5.79
N TYR A 175 -15.04 -0.43 5.96
CA TYR A 175 -15.28 0.74 6.79
C TYR A 175 -16.45 1.59 6.29
N GLU A 176 -16.49 1.90 4.99
CA GLU A 176 -17.59 2.59 4.32
C GLU A 176 -18.93 1.88 4.58
N LEU A 177 -18.97 0.56 4.36
CA LEU A 177 -20.18 -0.25 4.60
C LEU A 177 -20.60 -0.32 6.07
N SER A 178 -19.71 -0.08 6.98
CA SER A 178 -20.00 -0.01 8.41
C SER A 178 -20.81 1.25 8.79
N LYS A 179 -20.91 2.25 7.90
CA LYS A 179 -21.59 3.52 8.10
C LYS A 179 -21.11 4.28 9.35
N LEU A 180 -19.87 4.09 9.74
CA LEU A 180 -19.22 4.88 10.77
C LEU A 180 -18.83 6.26 10.21
N LYS A 181 -18.79 7.27 11.11
CA LYS A 181 -18.24 8.58 10.75
C LYS A 181 -16.73 8.47 10.58
N PRO A 182 -16.10 9.35 9.77
CA PRO A 182 -14.64 9.39 9.65
C PRO A 182 -13.94 9.37 11.01
N ASP A 183 -12.78 8.74 11.08
CA ASP A 183 -11.93 8.61 12.28
C ASP A 183 -12.51 7.80 13.46
N GLN A 184 -13.71 7.23 13.33
CA GLN A 184 -14.24 6.31 14.35
C GLN A 184 -13.57 4.94 14.24
N LEU A 185 -13.33 4.31 15.39
CA LEU A 185 -12.81 2.94 15.42
C LEU A 185 -13.89 1.94 15.03
N LEU A 186 -13.59 1.05 14.10
CA LEU A 186 -14.44 -0.07 13.72
C LEU A 186 -14.21 -1.22 14.69
N SER A 187 -15.24 -1.58 15.49
CA SER A 187 -15.12 -2.71 16.40
C SER A 187 -15.09 -4.05 15.67
N LEU A 188 -14.37 -5.03 16.24
CA LEU A 188 -14.30 -6.40 15.73
C LEU A 188 -15.70 -6.98 15.50
N LYS A 189 -16.63 -6.80 16.46
CA LYS A 189 -18.02 -7.25 16.35
C LYS A 189 -18.74 -6.63 15.16
N LYS A 190 -18.57 -5.32 14.94
CA LYS A 190 -19.20 -4.62 13.82
C LYS A 190 -18.62 -5.07 12.49
N MET A 191 -17.31 -5.34 12.46
CA MET A 191 -16.63 -5.84 11.27
C MET A 191 -17.14 -7.24 10.86
N TYR A 192 -17.41 -8.13 11.83
CA TYR A 192 -18.10 -9.40 11.59
C TYR A 192 -19.49 -9.19 10.98
N GLY A 193 -20.28 -8.28 11.54
CA GLY A 193 -21.60 -7.96 10.99
C GLY A 193 -21.55 -7.43 9.55
N VAL A 194 -20.53 -6.62 9.21
CA VAL A 194 -20.31 -6.17 7.82
C VAL A 194 -19.93 -7.34 6.93
N LYS A 195 -19.04 -8.23 7.38
CA LYS A 195 -18.67 -9.44 6.62
C LYS A 195 -19.90 -10.32 6.33
N GLU A 196 -20.70 -10.63 7.35
CA GLU A 196 -21.95 -11.41 7.19
C GLU A 196 -22.93 -10.73 6.21
N MET A 197 -23.06 -9.41 6.29
CA MET A 197 -23.89 -8.67 5.35
C MET A 197 -23.38 -8.82 3.92
N ILE A 198 -22.07 -8.73 3.69
CA ILE A 198 -21.46 -8.93 2.36
C ILE A 198 -21.67 -10.38 1.88
N GLU A 199 -21.56 -11.38 2.76
CA GLU A 199 -21.74 -12.81 2.44
C GLU A 199 -23.14 -13.12 1.92
N ARG A 200 -24.15 -12.40 2.39
CA ARG A 200 -25.55 -12.55 1.93
C ARG A 200 -25.81 -12.02 0.52
N HIS A 201 -24.86 -11.33 -0.08
CA HIS A 201 -24.97 -10.74 -1.41
C HIS A 201 -24.15 -11.54 -2.43
N THR A 202 -24.72 -11.81 -3.60
CA THR A 202 -23.96 -12.34 -4.75
C THR A 202 -22.92 -11.34 -5.22
N ILE A 203 -21.96 -11.77 -6.05
CA ILE A 203 -20.94 -10.87 -6.60
C ILE A 203 -21.59 -9.71 -7.37
N GLU A 204 -22.63 -10.00 -8.15
CA GLU A 204 -23.38 -8.98 -8.89
C GLU A 204 -24.06 -7.98 -7.94
N GLU A 205 -24.71 -8.47 -6.89
CA GLU A 205 -25.32 -7.59 -5.88
C GLU A 205 -24.28 -6.76 -5.12
N ARG A 206 -23.09 -7.30 -4.85
CA ARG A 206 -21.98 -6.51 -4.27
C ARG A 206 -21.56 -5.37 -5.20
N ILE A 207 -21.55 -5.59 -6.51
CA ILE A 207 -21.24 -4.55 -7.49
C ILE A 207 -22.35 -3.50 -7.53
N TYR A 208 -23.61 -3.92 -7.76
CA TYR A 208 -24.70 -2.98 -8.03
C TYR A 208 -25.34 -2.40 -6.76
N LYS A 209 -25.57 -3.22 -5.70
CA LYS A 209 -26.23 -2.76 -4.47
C LYS A 209 -25.26 -2.18 -3.46
N LEU A 210 -24.09 -2.80 -3.31
CA LEU A 210 -23.04 -2.34 -2.38
C LEU A 210 -22.02 -1.42 -3.05
N GLN A 211 -22.20 -1.10 -4.33
CA GLN A 211 -21.33 -0.19 -5.10
C GLN A 211 -19.85 -0.57 -5.00
N MET A 212 -19.54 -1.85 -5.14
CA MET A 212 -18.17 -2.33 -5.19
C MET A 212 -17.66 -2.32 -6.62
N ASN A 213 -16.38 -1.97 -6.79
CA ASN A 213 -15.72 -2.23 -8.07
C ASN A 213 -15.70 -3.75 -8.35
N PRO A 214 -15.88 -4.20 -9.60
CA PRO A 214 -15.91 -5.62 -9.95
C PRO A 214 -14.71 -6.41 -9.43
N ASP A 215 -13.52 -5.79 -9.46
CA ASP A 215 -12.26 -6.38 -9.00
C ASP A 215 -12.09 -6.37 -7.47
N ARG A 216 -13.09 -5.90 -6.73
CA ARG A 216 -13.15 -5.95 -5.26
C ARG A 216 -14.25 -6.88 -4.77
N ALA A 217 -15.32 -7.01 -5.52
CA ALA A 217 -16.51 -7.74 -5.10
C ALA A 217 -16.25 -9.21 -4.74
N ASP A 218 -15.27 -9.85 -5.37
CA ASP A 218 -14.88 -11.24 -5.11
C ASP A 218 -13.80 -11.38 -4.02
N VAL A 219 -12.88 -10.42 -3.90
CA VAL A 219 -11.74 -10.49 -2.96
C VAL A 219 -12.04 -9.88 -1.59
N ILE A 220 -13.17 -9.20 -1.41
CA ILE A 220 -13.47 -8.51 -0.15
C ILE A 220 -13.69 -9.47 1.02
N LEU A 221 -14.30 -10.63 0.80
CA LEU A 221 -14.49 -11.64 1.84
C LEU A 221 -13.18 -12.32 2.26
N PRO A 222 -12.31 -12.79 1.33
CA PRO A 222 -10.97 -13.20 1.67
C PRO A 222 -10.20 -12.14 2.47
N ALA A 223 -10.21 -10.89 2.03
CA ALA A 223 -9.55 -9.79 2.74
C ALA A 223 -10.13 -9.58 4.15
N SER A 224 -11.46 -9.59 4.29
CA SER A 224 -12.15 -9.49 5.60
C SER A 224 -11.69 -10.57 6.55
N SER A 225 -11.55 -11.80 6.07
CA SER A 225 -11.09 -12.93 6.87
C SER A 225 -9.67 -12.73 7.38
N ILE A 226 -8.76 -12.21 6.55
CA ILE A 226 -7.38 -11.91 6.99
C ILE A 226 -7.39 -10.87 8.12
N TYR A 227 -8.08 -9.73 7.94
CA TYR A 227 -8.14 -8.69 8.98
C TYR A 227 -8.70 -9.23 10.30
N LEU A 228 -9.85 -9.94 10.24
CA LEU A 228 -10.50 -10.49 11.42
C LEU A 228 -9.59 -11.48 12.15
N THR A 229 -9.00 -12.42 11.43
CA THR A 229 -8.10 -13.43 12.01
C THR A 229 -6.87 -12.80 12.67
N VAL A 230 -6.23 -11.85 12.02
CA VAL A 230 -5.06 -11.15 12.58
C VAL A 230 -5.44 -10.32 13.79
N MET A 231 -6.59 -9.64 13.78
CA MET A 231 -7.10 -8.89 14.93
C MET A 231 -7.37 -9.82 16.14
N GLU A 232 -7.92 -11.01 15.89
CA GLU A 232 -8.16 -12.02 16.96
C GLU A 232 -6.85 -12.49 17.58
N TRP A 233 -5.87 -12.87 16.76
CA TRP A 233 -4.54 -13.28 17.27
C TRP A 233 -3.86 -12.19 18.08
N ALA A 234 -4.04 -10.93 17.66
CA ALA A 234 -3.51 -9.75 18.36
C ALA A 234 -4.35 -9.32 19.57
N SER A 235 -5.50 -9.96 19.83
CA SER A 235 -6.51 -9.52 20.82
C SER A 235 -6.94 -8.05 20.62
N ALA A 236 -6.89 -7.57 19.38
CA ALA A 236 -7.30 -6.23 19.00
C ALA A 236 -8.83 -6.17 18.82
N LYS A 237 -9.51 -5.44 19.69
CA LYS A 237 -10.99 -5.33 19.66
C LYS A 237 -11.50 -4.29 18.67
N GLU A 238 -10.63 -3.44 18.17
CA GLU A 238 -10.96 -2.31 17.32
C GLU A 238 -9.87 -2.10 16.27
N ILE A 239 -10.28 -1.62 15.09
CA ILE A 239 -9.38 -1.22 14.00
C ILE A 239 -9.64 0.23 13.62
N PHE A 240 -8.58 0.99 13.49
CA PHE A 240 -8.55 2.31 12.88
C PHE A 240 -8.29 2.17 11.39
N VAL A 241 -9.04 2.87 10.56
CA VAL A 241 -8.91 2.79 9.10
C VAL A 241 -8.67 4.20 8.54
N PRO A 242 -7.42 4.65 8.47
CA PRO A 242 -7.08 5.93 7.85
C PRO A 242 -7.27 5.87 6.34
N GLU A 243 -7.65 6.99 5.73
CA GLU A 243 -7.79 7.10 4.27
C GLU A 243 -6.44 7.27 3.55
N VAL A 244 -5.43 6.53 3.97
CA VAL A 244 -4.09 6.56 3.41
C VAL A 244 -3.59 5.16 3.03
N GLY A 245 -2.57 5.10 2.19
CA GLY A 245 -1.95 3.86 1.75
C GLY A 245 -0.62 4.09 1.05
N LEU A 246 -0.16 3.09 0.30
CA LEU A 246 1.13 3.11 -0.40
C LEU A 246 1.30 4.37 -1.29
N LYS A 247 0.25 4.78 -2.02
CA LYS A 247 0.28 5.97 -2.87
C LYS A 247 0.63 7.25 -2.10
N ASP A 248 0.09 7.39 -0.90
CA ASP A 248 0.31 8.56 -0.05
C ASP A 248 1.74 8.58 0.49
N GLY A 249 2.27 7.40 0.85
CA GLY A 249 3.68 7.23 1.22
C GLY A 249 4.64 7.55 0.08
N ILE A 250 4.32 7.15 -1.16
CA ILE A 250 5.08 7.50 -2.36
C ILE A 250 5.05 9.01 -2.58
N MET A 251 3.89 9.66 -2.45
CA MET A 251 3.77 11.12 -2.59
C MET A 251 4.61 11.86 -1.55
N LEU A 252 4.58 11.45 -0.28
CA LEU A 252 5.41 12.03 0.77
C LEU A 252 6.90 11.83 0.49
N TYR A 253 7.28 10.64 0.02
CA TYR A 253 8.67 10.36 -0.37
C TYR A 253 9.14 11.25 -1.52
N LEU A 254 8.33 11.43 -2.57
CA LEU A 254 8.61 12.33 -3.69
C LEU A 254 8.73 13.79 -3.23
N PHE A 255 7.83 14.23 -2.38
CA PHE A 255 7.87 15.57 -1.81
C PHE A 255 9.16 15.84 -1.04
N GLU A 256 9.57 14.92 -0.13
CA GLU A 256 10.83 15.04 0.61
C GLU A 256 12.06 15.05 -0.32
N ARG A 257 12.05 14.17 -1.34
CA ARG A 257 13.15 14.08 -2.32
C ARG A 257 13.34 15.40 -3.06
N ASN A 258 12.25 16.02 -3.52
CA ASN A 258 12.30 17.25 -4.31
C ASN A 258 12.52 18.49 -3.44
N SER A 259 11.99 18.53 -2.22
CA SER A 259 12.26 19.61 -1.27
C SER A 259 13.73 19.70 -0.87
N LYS A 260 14.43 18.56 -0.75
CA LYS A 260 15.89 18.54 -0.51
C LYS A 260 16.67 19.06 -1.71
N LYS A 261 16.27 18.69 -2.95
CA LYS A 261 16.91 19.20 -4.18
C LYS A 261 16.80 20.71 -4.28
N LYS A 262 15.61 21.30 -4.00
CA LYS A 262 15.41 22.76 -4.02
C LYS A 262 16.26 23.47 -2.98
N LYS A 263 16.35 22.96 -1.74
CA LYS A 263 17.22 23.55 -0.70
C LYS A 263 18.69 23.58 -1.11
N ILE A 264 19.22 22.53 -1.73
CA ILE A 264 20.59 22.47 -2.24
C ILE A 264 20.78 23.50 -3.38
N GLY A 265 19.78 23.67 -4.26
CA GLY A 265 19.82 24.68 -5.33
C GLY A 265 19.83 26.11 -4.79
N PHE A 266 19.11 26.42 -3.72
CA PHE A 266 19.11 27.75 -3.10
C PHE A 266 20.42 28.08 -2.38
N VAL A 267 21.04 27.12 -1.72
CA VAL A 267 22.35 27.32 -1.05
C VAL A 267 23.46 27.62 -2.07
N ASN A 268 23.44 26.99 -3.24
CA ASN A 268 24.43 27.24 -4.30
C ASN A 268 24.23 28.57 -5.04
N THR A 269 23.03 29.18 -5.01
CA THR A 269 22.79 30.49 -5.66
C THR A 269 23.06 31.68 -4.74
N GLU A 270 22.94 31.53 -3.43
CA GLU A 270 23.26 32.60 -2.48
C GLU A 270 24.77 32.79 -2.27
N ASP A 271 25.58 31.73 -2.29
CA ASP A 271 27.05 31.81 -2.14
C ASP A 271 27.76 32.47 -3.34
N GLN A 272 27.13 32.47 -4.53
CA GLN A 272 27.71 33.16 -5.69
C GLN A 272 27.38 34.69 -5.76
N SER A 273 26.39 35.14 -4.99
CA SER A 273 26.02 36.56 -4.96
C SER A 273 26.73 37.35 -3.86
N LEU A 274 27.23 36.71 -2.81
CA LEU A 274 27.95 37.34 -1.71
C LEU A 274 29.44 37.56 -1.99
N GLY A 275 30.02 36.87 -2.97
CA GLY A 275 31.45 36.97 -3.34
C GLY A 275 31.83 38.14 -4.22
N LYS A 276 30.85 38.97 -4.71
CA LYS A 276 31.11 40.09 -5.63
C LYS A 276 30.87 41.52 -5.09
N LYS A 277 30.63 41.67 -3.79
CA LYS A 277 30.35 43.01 -3.20
C LYS A 277 31.39 43.51 -2.16
N THR A 278 32.57 42.94 -2.07
CA THR A 278 33.60 43.38 -1.10
C THR A 278 34.91 43.87 -1.74
N THR A 279 34.85 44.49 -2.92
CA THR A 279 36.02 45.15 -3.53
C THR A 279 35.67 46.46 -4.22
N ALA A 280 35.05 47.42 -3.53
CA ALA A 280 34.98 48.79 -3.99
C ALA A 280 34.55 49.75 -2.85
N ILE A 281 35.28 49.83 -1.75
CA ILE A 281 35.33 51.07 -0.91
C ILE A 281 36.70 51.06 -0.23
N GLY A 282 37.61 51.81 -0.80
CA GLY A 282 38.90 52.07 -0.21
C GLY A 282 39.83 52.81 -1.14
N LYS A 283 39.51 54.10 -1.42
CA LYS A 283 40.47 55.18 -1.72
C LYS A 283 39.74 56.44 -2.14
N LYS A 284 39.46 57.32 -1.23
CA LYS A 284 39.84 58.73 -1.21
C LYS A 284 39.54 59.34 0.14
#